data_2ae199ae47f1920fab795308d1b8ad5d
#
_entry.id   2ae199ae47f1920fab795308d1b8ad5d
#
_cell.length_a   1.000
_cell.length_b   1.000
_cell.length_c   1.000
_cell.angle_alpha   90.00
_cell.angle_beta   90.00
_cell.angle_gamma   90.00
#
_symmetry.space_group_name_H-M   'P 1'
#
loop_
_entity.id
_entity.type
_entity.pdbx_description
1 polymer ?
#
loop_
_entity_poly.entity_id
_entity_poly.type
_entity_poly.pdbx_seq_one_letter_code
_entity_poly.pdbx_strand_id
1 'polypeptide(L)'
;MSAIVLFLNIDEQRVAFTLQEAADRLDGAQNEAVLDFSSVRRIDSGAVRALKDFARVADEKRVKVVLRGANVDVYKVLKLVKLTQRFSFKN
;
A
#
# COMPACT_ATOMS: atom_id res chain seq x y z
N MET A 1 -4.22 -13.90 -21.29
CA MET A 1 -4.19 -14.18 -19.84
C MET A 1 -4.55 -12.92 -19.06
N SER A 2 -5.54 -13.01 -18.20
CA SER A 2 -5.94 -11.83 -17.42
C SER A 2 -5.05 -11.68 -16.19
N ALA A 3 -4.70 -10.43 -15.87
CA ALA A 3 -3.96 -10.13 -14.67
C ALA A 3 -4.87 -10.27 -13.45
N ILE A 4 -4.34 -10.81 -12.36
CA ILE A 4 -5.05 -10.89 -11.10
C ILE A 4 -4.63 -9.69 -10.26
N VAL A 5 -5.61 -8.85 -9.92
CA VAL A 5 -5.37 -7.62 -9.16
C VAL A 5 -6.12 -7.70 -7.84
N LEU A 6 -5.41 -7.49 -6.76
CA LEU A 6 -6.02 -7.34 -5.44
C LEU A 6 -6.30 -5.86 -5.21
N PHE A 7 -7.56 -5.52 -4.96
CA PHE A 7 -7.97 -4.14 -4.71
C PHE A 7 -8.48 -4.00 -3.29
N LEU A 8 -7.93 -3.05 -2.54
CA LEU A 8 -8.27 -2.87 -1.14
C LEU A 8 -8.43 -1.39 -0.82
N ASN A 9 -9.54 -1.06 -0.16
CA ASN A 9 -9.75 0.27 0.41
C ASN A 9 -9.07 0.34 1.77
N ILE A 10 -8.27 1.39 1.97
CA ILE A 10 -7.58 1.57 3.24
C ILE A 10 -8.42 2.51 4.10
N ASP A 11 -8.84 2.01 5.27
CA ASP A 11 -9.66 2.73 6.21
C ASP A 11 -8.86 3.83 6.89
N GLU A 12 -9.33 5.08 6.79
CA GLU A 12 -8.67 6.24 7.36
C GLU A 12 -8.38 6.11 8.85
N GLN A 13 -9.28 5.46 9.59
CA GLN A 13 -9.15 5.35 11.03
C GLN A 13 -8.36 4.13 11.48
N ARG A 14 -8.11 3.20 10.58
CA ARG A 14 -7.46 1.93 10.91
C ARG A 14 -6.44 1.54 9.84
N VAL A 15 -5.59 2.51 9.47
CA VAL A 15 -4.66 2.33 8.35
C VAL A 15 -3.73 1.14 8.58
N ALA A 16 -3.06 1.11 9.74
CA ALA A 16 -2.12 0.03 10.02
C ALA A 16 -2.80 -1.33 10.05
N PHE A 17 -3.98 -1.42 10.69
CA PHE A 17 -4.73 -2.66 10.77
C PHE A 17 -5.16 -3.14 9.39
N THR A 18 -5.68 -2.22 8.57
CA THR A 18 -6.13 -2.56 7.22
C THR A 18 -4.97 -3.05 6.36
N LEU A 19 -3.80 -2.41 6.50
CA LEU A 19 -2.61 -2.83 5.78
C LEU A 19 -2.12 -4.21 6.22
N GLN A 20 -2.23 -4.51 7.50
CA GLN A 20 -1.86 -5.84 8.00
C GLN A 20 -2.79 -6.91 7.44
N GLU A 21 -4.08 -6.62 7.38
CA GLU A 21 -5.04 -7.52 6.76
C GLU A 21 -4.75 -7.68 5.26
N ALA A 22 -4.38 -6.60 4.60
CA ALA A 22 -4.04 -6.63 3.18
C ALA A 22 -2.81 -7.51 2.93
N ALA A 23 -1.82 -7.42 3.80
CA ALA A 23 -0.62 -8.24 3.68
C ALA A 23 -0.96 -9.74 3.76
N ASP A 24 -1.91 -10.09 4.63
CA ASP A 24 -2.33 -11.48 4.77
C ASP A 24 -3.05 -12.00 3.54
N ARG A 25 -3.59 -11.11 2.72
CA ARG A 25 -4.27 -11.48 1.48
C ARG A 25 -3.34 -11.57 0.27
N LEU A 26 -2.11 -11.12 0.41
CA LEU A 26 -1.16 -11.18 -0.69
C LEU A 26 -0.86 -12.64 -1.04
N ASP A 27 -0.93 -12.92 -2.34
CA ASP A 27 -0.72 -14.25 -2.87
C ASP A 27 0.18 -14.13 -4.10
N GLY A 28 1.11 -15.05 -4.26
CA GLY A 28 2.01 -15.06 -5.42
C GLY A 28 1.30 -15.19 -6.76
N ALA A 29 0.02 -15.58 -6.78
CA ALA A 29 -0.77 -15.61 -8.01
C ALA A 29 -1.22 -14.23 -8.47
N GLN A 30 -1.17 -13.22 -7.59
CA GLN A 30 -1.56 -11.86 -7.91
C GLN A 30 -0.42 -11.15 -8.62
N ASN A 31 -0.75 -10.33 -9.62
CA ASN A 31 0.24 -9.51 -10.33
C ASN A 31 0.42 -8.16 -9.66
N GLU A 32 -0.65 -7.64 -9.06
CA GLU A 32 -0.67 -6.27 -8.58
C GLU A 32 -1.62 -6.16 -7.39
N ALA A 33 -1.26 -5.34 -6.43
CA ALA A 33 -2.11 -4.97 -5.31
C ALA A 33 -2.32 -3.46 -5.36
N VAL A 34 -3.58 -3.05 -5.48
CA VAL A 34 -3.94 -1.63 -5.49
C VAL A 34 -4.52 -1.27 -4.14
N LEU A 35 -3.86 -0.34 -3.46
CA LEU A 35 -4.30 0.16 -2.17
C LEU A 35 -4.91 1.54 -2.38
N ASP A 36 -6.19 1.66 -2.11
CA ASP A 36 -6.90 2.93 -2.27
C ASP A 36 -6.74 3.77 -1.01
N PHE A 37 -5.96 4.83 -1.12
CA PHE A 37 -5.67 5.76 -0.04
C PHE A 37 -6.49 7.04 -0.14
N SER A 38 -7.52 7.07 -0.99
CA SER A 38 -8.28 8.31 -1.21
C SER A 38 -8.99 8.81 0.04
N SER A 39 -9.30 7.93 1.00
CA SER A 39 -9.89 8.32 2.27
C SER A 39 -8.87 8.63 3.37
N VAL A 40 -7.60 8.39 3.11
CA VAL A 40 -6.54 8.55 4.13
C VAL A 40 -5.96 9.95 4.02
N ARG A 41 -6.11 10.75 5.08
CA ARG A 41 -5.59 12.12 5.10
C ARG A 41 -4.14 12.17 5.55
N ARG A 42 -3.79 11.37 6.54
CA ARG A 42 -2.46 11.35 7.14
C ARG A 42 -2.08 9.93 7.46
N ILE A 43 -0.78 9.72 7.56
CA ILE A 43 -0.25 8.44 8.05
C ILE A 43 0.70 8.72 9.21
N ASP A 44 0.57 7.92 10.25
CA ASP A 44 1.45 8.00 11.43
C ASP A 44 2.57 6.97 11.33
N SER A 45 3.39 6.88 12.36
CA SER A 45 4.52 5.95 12.37
C SER A 45 4.06 4.48 12.28
N GLY A 46 2.93 4.16 12.87
CA GLY A 46 2.38 2.81 12.77
C GLY A 46 1.96 2.46 11.35
N ALA A 47 1.33 3.42 10.65
CA ALA A 47 0.96 3.24 9.26
C ALA A 47 2.20 3.11 8.37
N VAL A 48 3.22 3.92 8.62
CA VAL A 48 4.49 3.83 7.87
C VAL A 48 5.11 2.45 8.03
N ARG A 49 5.15 1.95 9.28
CA ARG A 49 5.70 0.62 9.54
C ARG A 49 4.91 -0.46 8.81
N ALA A 50 3.58 -0.35 8.85
CA ALA A 50 2.72 -1.31 8.16
C ALA A 50 2.92 -1.27 6.64
N LEU A 51 3.15 -0.07 6.08
CA LEU A 51 3.46 0.05 4.65
C LEU A 51 4.82 -0.56 4.30
N LYS A 52 5.82 -0.39 5.16
CA LYS A 52 7.12 -1.03 4.96
C LYS A 52 6.98 -2.55 4.96
N ASP A 53 6.24 -3.09 5.92
CA ASP A 53 6.01 -4.53 5.99
C ASP A 53 5.23 -5.03 4.79
N PHE A 54 4.22 -4.30 4.36
CA PHE A 54 3.45 -4.64 3.18
C PHE A 54 4.34 -4.68 1.93
N ALA A 55 5.18 -3.67 1.76
CA ALA A 55 6.10 -3.63 0.62
C ALA A 55 7.06 -4.81 0.63
N ARG A 56 7.56 -5.19 1.80
CA ARG A 56 8.46 -6.32 1.94
C ARG A 56 7.78 -7.62 1.55
N VAL A 57 6.57 -7.86 2.06
CA VAL A 57 5.82 -9.07 1.74
C VAL A 57 5.48 -9.13 0.25
N ALA A 58 5.09 -7.99 -0.32
CA ALA A 58 4.79 -7.91 -1.74
C ALA A 58 6.03 -8.22 -2.59
N ASP A 59 7.19 -7.69 -2.21
CA ASP A 59 8.45 -7.98 -2.91
C ASP A 59 8.76 -9.47 -2.89
N GLU A 60 8.60 -10.10 -1.72
CA GLU A 60 8.86 -11.53 -1.59
C GLU A 60 7.96 -12.36 -2.51
N LYS A 61 6.74 -11.90 -2.72
CA LYS A 61 5.76 -12.58 -3.56
C LYS A 61 5.72 -12.07 -4.99
N ARG A 62 6.57 -11.09 -5.30
CA ARG A 62 6.67 -10.49 -6.64
C ARG A 62 5.36 -9.84 -7.08
N VAL A 63 4.69 -9.18 -6.14
CA VAL A 63 3.45 -8.45 -6.40
C VAL A 63 3.78 -6.96 -6.46
N LYS A 64 3.36 -6.31 -7.54
CA LYS A 64 3.54 -4.86 -7.69
C LYS A 64 2.50 -4.14 -6.83
N VAL A 65 2.93 -3.11 -6.10
CA VAL A 65 2.03 -2.35 -5.23
C VAL A 65 1.76 -0.99 -5.83
N VAL A 66 0.48 -0.66 -5.95
CA VAL A 66 0.01 0.65 -6.44
C VAL A 66 -0.74 1.34 -5.32
N LEU A 67 -0.37 2.59 -5.03
CA LEU A 67 -1.12 3.45 -4.13
C LEU A 67 -1.97 4.39 -4.97
N ARG A 68 -3.28 4.28 -4.82
CA ARG A 68 -4.22 5.10 -5.57
C ARG A 68 -4.79 6.19 -4.68
N GLY A 69 -4.81 7.42 -5.17
CA GLY A 69 -5.46 8.52 -4.47
C GLY A 69 -4.71 9.02 -3.25
N ALA A 70 -3.42 8.71 -3.11
CA ALA A 70 -2.62 9.24 -2.02
C ALA A 70 -2.48 10.75 -2.17
N ASN A 71 -2.80 11.49 -1.10
CA ASN A 71 -2.71 12.94 -1.14
C ASN A 71 -1.26 13.41 -0.95
N VAL A 72 -1.07 14.73 -1.03
CA VAL A 72 0.26 15.33 -0.94
C VAL A 72 0.92 15.04 0.41
N ASP A 73 0.16 15.10 1.50
CA ASP A 73 0.70 14.86 2.83
C ASP A 73 1.20 13.43 3.00
N VAL A 74 0.42 12.47 2.52
CA VAL A 74 0.83 11.06 2.54
C VAL A 74 2.07 10.87 1.69
N TYR A 75 2.09 11.44 0.48
CA TYR A 75 3.23 11.32 -0.42
C TYR A 75 4.50 11.90 0.21
N LYS A 76 4.39 13.07 0.86
CA LYS A 76 5.54 13.70 1.50
C LYS A 76 6.14 12.82 2.60
N VAL A 77 5.30 12.20 3.41
CA VAL A 77 5.78 11.30 4.46
C VAL A 77 6.49 10.11 3.84
N LEU A 78 5.91 9.51 2.81
CA LEU A 78 6.52 8.37 2.14
C LEU A 78 7.86 8.73 1.50
N LYS A 79 7.97 9.94 0.97
CA LYS A 79 9.23 10.42 0.41
C LYS A 79 10.29 10.59 1.50
N LEU A 80 9.90 11.16 2.65
CA LEU A 80 10.82 11.35 3.78
C LEU A 80 11.37 10.01 4.30
N VAL A 81 10.55 8.99 4.34
CA VAL A 81 10.97 7.67 4.81
C VAL A 81 11.49 6.78 3.69
N LYS A 82 11.64 7.34 2.50
CA LYS A 82 12.23 6.67 1.33
C LYS A 82 11.45 5.45 0.84
N LEU A 83 10.14 5.53 0.93
CA LEU A 83 9.26 4.45 0.46
C LEU A 83 8.68 4.72 -0.92
N THR A 84 8.86 5.91 -1.51
CA THR A 84 8.23 6.23 -2.79
C THR A 84 8.68 5.33 -3.93
N GLN A 85 9.88 4.78 -3.83
CA GLN A 85 10.41 3.88 -4.87
C GLN A 85 9.80 2.48 -4.80
N ARG A 86 9.17 2.14 -3.69
CA ARG A 86 8.60 0.81 -3.48
C ARG A 86 7.20 0.69 -4.06
N PHE A 87 6.58 1.81 -4.41
CA PHE A 87 5.19 1.84 -4.85
C PHE A 87 5.06 2.61 -6.16
N SER A 88 4.03 2.26 -6.93
CA SER A 88 3.56 3.09 -8.03
C SER A 88 2.40 3.94 -7.53
N PHE A 89 2.34 5.18 -7.96
CA PHE A 89 1.29 6.10 -7.51
C PHE A 89 0.36 6.42 -8.67
N LYS A 90 -0.93 6.36 -8.42
CA LYS A 90 -1.97 6.72 -9.38
C LYS A 90 -3.02 7.61 -8.73
N ASN A 91 -3.64 8.43 -9.52
CA ASN A 91 -4.71 9.32 -9.06
C ASN A 91 -6.05 8.60 -9.02
#